data_82ef29fa75e4fd9b920f153de8d828b8
#
_entry.id   82ef29fa75e4fd9b920f153de8d828b8
#
_cell.length_a   1.000
_cell.length_b   1.000
_cell.length_c   1.000
_cell.angle_alpha   90.00
_cell.angle_beta   90.00
_cell.angle_gamma   90.00
#
_symmetry.space_group_name_H-M   'P 1'
#
loop_
_entity.id
_entity.type
_entity.pdbx_description
1 polymer ?
#
loop_
_entity_poly.entity_id
_entity_poly.type
_entity_poly.pdbx_seq_one_letter_code
_entity_poly.pdbx_strand_id
1 'polypeptide(L)'
;MKILICDDEQKSINITRFYIEEYLRIRSLSADIEAYTSAPDSLEGDGIFDIAFLDIEMPRLNGIALASELKKRNGRIIIFFITNHAEFLDDAMDLKVFRFFTKPIEPDRLYQSLDRAMEHLDKACCDVFFMNSDGDYIRTEVESIKYLCRNNRKTILALSDDGEFEIKESFEEAAKKLPNPFFCFVHKSFLINIHYITEYNYSEVFLGNERIPIATRKRAEFHTVWNDYCRKKSTF
;
A
#
# COMPACT_ATOMS: atom_id res chain seq x y z
N MET A 1 -8.94 2.91 9.71
CA MET A 1 -9.30 2.71 8.29
C MET A 1 -10.75 3.15 8.10
N LYS A 2 -11.04 3.92 7.04
CA LYS A 2 -12.40 4.35 6.68
C LYS A 2 -12.83 3.70 5.36
N ILE A 3 -14.02 3.11 5.35
CA ILE A 3 -14.59 2.42 4.19
C ILE A 3 -15.89 3.12 3.77
N LEU A 4 -15.99 3.45 2.49
CA LEU A 4 -17.21 3.97 1.87
C LEU A 4 -17.96 2.85 1.14
N ILE A 5 -19.27 2.81 1.29
CA ILE A 5 -20.19 2.01 0.44
C ILE A 5 -21.18 2.98 -0.20
N CYS A 6 -21.28 2.98 -1.51
CA CYS A 6 -22.24 3.82 -2.23
C CYS A 6 -22.96 3.03 -3.32
N ASP A 7 -24.27 2.90 -3.19
CA ASP A 7 -25.14 2.11 -4.06
C ASP A 7 -26.58 2.63 -3.89
N ASP A 8 -27.32 2.88 -4.94
CA ASP A 8 -28.67 3.43 -4.83
C ASP A 8 -29.70 2.45 -4.26
N GLU A 9 -29.34 1.15 -4.22
CA GLU A 9 -30.16 0.11 -3.61
C GLU A 9 -29.73 -0.18 -2.17
N GLN A 10 -30.55 0.16 -1.18
CA GLN A 10 -30.29 -0.15 0.23
C GLN A 10 -30.00 -1.63 0.50
N LYS A 11 -30.63 -2.54 -0.29
CA LYS A 11 -30.39 -3.98 -0.17
C LYS A 11 -28.94 -4.34 -0.55
N SER A 12 -28.42 -3.76 -1.61
CA SER A 12 -27.04 -3.95 -2.07
C SER A 12 -26.04 -3.42 -1.05
N ILE A 13 -26.30 -2.25 -0.46
CA ILE A 13 -25.52 -1.71 0.66
C ILE A 13 -25.45 -2.69 1.82
N ASN A 14 -26.61 -3.23 2.24
CA ASN A 14 -26.68 -4.12 3.39
C ASN A 14 -25.89 -5.43 3.16
N ILE A 15 -25.96 -5.99 1.95
CA ILE A 15 -25.23 -7.19 1.57
C ILE A 15 -23.71 -6.91 1.56
N THR A 16 -23.30 -5.83 0.93
CA THR A 16 -21.87 -5.43 0.86
C THR A 16 -21.32 -5.16 2.25
N ARG A 17 -22.05 -4.41 3.08
CA ARG A 17 -21.69 -4.15 4.48
C ARG A 17 -21.52 -5.43 5.28
N PHE A 18 -22.49 -6.37 5.15
CA PHE A 18 -22.45 -7.64 5.86
C PHE A 18 -21.15 -8.42 5.55
N TYR A 19 -20.78 -8.55 4.28
CA TYR A 19 -19.55 -9.25 3.90
C TYR A 19 -18.27 -8.53 4.37
N ILE A 20 -18.27 -7.19 4.33
CA ILE A 20 -17.13 -6.42 4.83
C ILE A 20 -16.98 -6.59 6.35
N GLU A 21 -18.06 -6.46 7.11
CA GLU A 21 -18.05 -6.64 8.57
C GLU A 21 -17.63 -8.07 8.97
N GLU A 22 -18.08 -9.08 8.22
CA GLU A 22 -17.67 -10.47 8.42
C GLU A 22 -16.17 -10.65 8.14
N TYR A 23 -15.66 -10.09 7.04
CA TYR A 23 -14.24 -10.10 6.73
C TYR A 23 -13.40 -9.44 7.84
N LEU A 24 -13.79 -8.24 8.27
CA LEU A 24 -13.11 -7.53 9.35
C LEU A 24 -13.06 -8.34 10.64
N ARG A 25 -14.17 -9.00 10.99
CA ARG A 25 -14.25 -9.90 12.15
C ARG A 25 -13.31 -11.10 12.02
N ILE A 26 -13.28 -11.75 10.85
CA ILE A 26 -12.41 -12.93 10.59
C ILE A 26 -10.93 -12.54 10.69
N ARG A 27 -10.55 -11.35 10.19
CA ARG A 27 -9.17 -10.85 10.20
C ARG A 27 -8.79 -10.08 11.47
N SER A 28 -9.70 -9.95 12.45
CA SER A 28 -9.50 -9.14 13.65
C SER A 28 -9.10 -7.69 13.36
N LEU A 29 -9.68 -7.12 12.30
CA LEU A 29 -9.48 -5.74 11.87
C LEU A 29 -10.64 -4.86 12.33
N SER A 30 -10.42 -3.54 12.41
CA SER A 30 -11.44 -2.54 12.68
C SER A 30 -11.47 -1.47 11.58
N ALA A 31 -12.67 -1.07 11.18
CA ALA A 31 -12.89 0.01 10.23
C ALA A 31 -14.15 0.80 10.59
N ASP A 32 -14.17 2.06 10.22
CA ASP A 32 -15.36 2.89 10.21
C ASP A 32 -16.01 2.78 8.82
N ILE A 33 -17.27 2.32 8.77
CA ILE A 33 -17.99 2.06 7.52
C ILE A 33 -19.11 3.06 7.36
N GLU A 34 -18.95 3.96 6.41
CA GLU A 34 -19.98 4.91 6.00
C GLU A 34 -20.69 4.39 4.74
N ALA A 35 -22.02 4.53 4.70
CA ALA A 35 -22.81 4.04 3.56
C ALA A 35 -23.84 5.08 3.14
N TYR A 36 -23.95 5.27 1.83
CA TYR A 36 -24.82 6.26 1.20
C TYR A 36 -25.59 5.64 0.02
N THR A 37 -26.85 6.05 -0.11
CA THR A 37 -27.68 5.70 -1.27
C THR A 37 -27.57 6.71 -2.41
N SER A 38 -26.72 7.71 -2.26
CA SER A 38 -26.54 8.80 -3.22
C SER A 38 -25.09 9.24 -3.25
N ALA A 39 -24.51 9.31 -4.45
CA ALA A 39 -23.13 9.74 -4.62
C ALA A 39 -22.89 11.20 -4.18
N PRO A 40 -23.75 12.20 -4.45
CA PRO A 40 -23.59 13.54 -3.94
C PRO A 40 -23.49 13.59 -2.41
N ASP A 41 -24.35 12.85 -1.70
CA ASP A 41 -24.38 12.87 -0.22
C ASP A 41 -23.07 12.30 0.38
N SER A 42 -22.45 11.34 -0.31
CA SER A 42 -21.13 10.80 0.11
C SER A 42 -19.98 11.80 -0.04
N LEU A 43 -20.18 12.85 -0.82
CA LEU A 43 -19.19 13.92 -1.07
C LEU A 43 -19.38 15.14 -0.17
N GLU A 44 -20.52 15.28 0.54
CA GLU A 44 -20.79 16.43 1.43
C GLU A 44 -19.89 16.45 2.67
N GLY A 45 -19.32 15.31 3.06
CA GLY A 45 -18.39 15.21 4.19
C GLY A 45 -16.95 15.53 3.84
N ASP A 46 -16.14 15.85 4.86
CA ASP A 46 -14.67 15.98 4.77
C ASP A 46 -13.98 14.61 4.76
N GLY A 47 -14.73 13.52 4.56
CA GLY A 47 -14.26 12.16 4.70
C GLY A 47 -13.19 11.81 3.68
N ILE A 48 -12.00 11.47 4.19
CA ILE A 48 -10.97 10.78 3.42
C ILE A 48 -11.18 9.29 3.67
N PHE A 49 -11.50 8.55 2.61
CA PHE A 49 -11.70 7.11 2.66
C PHE A 49 -10.45 6.37 2.17
N ASP A 50 -10.18 5.21 2.79
CA ASP A 50 -9.09 4.31 2.40
C ASP A 50 -9.55 3.32 1.34
N ILE A 51 -10.81 2.86 1.46
CA ILE A 51 -11.45 1.94 0.51
C ILE A 51 -12.84 2.46 0.16
N ALA A 52 -13.25 2.31 -1.09
CA ALA A 52 -14.61 2.57 -1.54
C ALA A 52 -15.17 1.39 -2.34
N PHE A 53 -16.42 1.01 -2.02
CA PHE A 53 -17.24 0.09 -2.78
C PHE A 53 -18.36 0.90 -3.43
N LEU A 54 -18.37 0.95 -4.76
CA LEU A 54 -19.24 1.84 -5.52
C LEU A 54 -20.07 1.05 -6.53
N ASP A 55 -21.36 1.31 -6.60
CA ASP A 55 -22.10 0.95 -7.81
C ASP A 55 -21.78 1.96 -8.92
N ILE A 56 -21.83 1.52 -10.15
CA ILE A 56 -21.60 2.39 -11.31
C ILE A 56 -22.86 3.15 -11.66
N GLU A 57 -24.00 2.45 -11.77
CA GLU A 57 -25.26 3.06 -12.13
C GLU A 57 -25.99 3.60 -10.90
N MET A 58 -25.81 4.88 -10.64
CA MET A 58 -26.52 5.60 -9.60
C MET A 58 -27.16 6.87 -10.18
N PRO A 59 -28.35 7.29 -9.67
CA PRO A 59 -28.97 8.55 -10.06
C PRO A 59 -28.08 9.77 -9.76
N ARG A 60 -28.13 10.78 -10.61
CA ARG A 60 -27.47 12.09 -10.50
C ARG A 60 -25.96 12.07 -10.76
N LEU A 61 -25.21 11.24 -10.08
CA LEU A 61 -23.76 11.10 -10.26
C LEU A 61 -23.44 9.60 -10.29
N ASN A 62 -22.88 9.13 -11.40
CA ASN A 62 -22.50 7.72 -11.52
C ASN A 62 -21.24 7.39 -10.69
N GLY A 63 -21.04 6.10 -10.40
CA GLY A 63 -19.94 5.63 -9.58
C GLY A 63 -18.55 5.96 -10.15
N ILE A 64 -18.42 6.06 -11.48
CA ILE A 64 -17.15 6.41 -12.14
C ILE A 64 -16.79 7.86 -11.84
N ALA A 65 -17.74 8.77 -11.93
CA ALA A 65 -17.52 10.17 -11.58
C ALA A 65 -17.25 10.34 -10.08
N LEU A 66 -17.97 9.59 -9.22
CA LEU A 66 -17.68 9.55 -7.77
C LEU A 66 -16.26 9.05 -7.49
N ALA A 67 -15.83 7.97 -8.14
CA ALA A 67 -14.50 7.41 -8.02
C ALA A 67 -13.41 8.44 -8.38
N SER A 68 -13.63 9.22 -9.44
CA SER A 68 -12.73 10.30 -9.86
C SER A 68 -12.61 11.39 -8.79
N GLU A 69 -13.72 11.83 -8.20
CA GLU A 69 -13.73 12.82 -7.12
C GLU A 69 -13.05 12.32 -5.85
N LEU A 70 -13.33 11.08 -5.46
CA LEU A 70 -12.67 10.45 -4.31
C LEU A 70 -11.15 10.34 -4.51
N LYS A 71 -10.70 9.99 -5.72
CA LYS A 71 -9.27 9.94 -6.05
C LYS A 71 -8.59 11.31 -6.02
N LYS A 72 -9.28 12.38 -6.36
CA LYS A 72 -8.75 13.75 -6.20
C LYS A 72 -8.54 14.11 -4.74
N ARG A 73 -9.43 13.64 -3.84
CA ARG A 73 -9.32 13.86 -2.39
C ARG A 73 -8.25 12.99 -1.73
N ASN A 74 -8.20 11.72 -2.14
CA ASN A 74 -7.20 10.75 -1.69
C ASN A 74 -6.70 9.93 -2.87
N GLY A 75 -5.54 10.27 -3.42
CA GLY A 75 -4.93 9.55 -4.56
C GLY A 75 -4.60 8.07 -4.27
N ARG A 76 -4.61 7.67 -3.00
CA ARG A 76 -4.31 6.31 -2.54
C ARG A 76 -5.55 5.46 -2.27
N ILE A 77 -6.75 6.01 -2.44
CA ILE A 77 -7.99 5.28 -2.21
C ILE A 77 -8.07 4.03 -3.09
N ILE A 78 -8.42 2.91 -2.48
CA ILE A 78 -8.67 1.66 -3.19
C ILE A 78 -10.15 1.61 -3.57
N ILE A 79 -10.43 1.49 -4.87
CA ILE A 79 -11.80 1.51 -5.38
C ILE A 79 -12.16 0.13 -5.92
N PHE A 80 -13.28 -0.39 -5.40
CA PHE A 80 -13.99 -1.56 -5.90
C PHE A 80 -15.29 -1.12 -6.55
N PHE A 81 -15.55 -1.55 -7.76
CA PHE A 81 -16.87 -1.44 -8.34
C PHE A 81 -17.68 -2.72 -8.13
N ILE A 82 -18.94 -2.58 -7.75
CA ILE A 82 -19.91 -3.66 -7.57
C ILE A 82 -21.14 -3.31 -8.37
N THR A 83 -21.34 -3.90 -9.53
CA THR A 83 -22.40 -3.51 -10.46
C THR A 83 -22.97 -4.71 -11.23
N ASN A 84 -24.17 -4.55 -11.80
CA ASN A 84 -24.73 -5.48 -12.77
C ASN A 84 -24.23 -5.24 -14.21
N HIS A 85 -23.55 -4.11 -14.44
CA HIS A 85 -23.23 -3.56 -15.75
C HIS A 85 -21.74 -3.75 -16.08
N ALA A 86 -21.42 -4.88 -16.72
CA ALA A 86 -20.05 -5.21 -17.11
C ALA A 86 -19.54 -4.39 -18.32
N GLU A 87 -20.45 -3.72 -19.05
CA GLU A 87 -20.13 -2.88 -20.21
C GLU A 87 -19.30 -1.63 -19.87
N PHE A 88 -19.34 -1.16 -18.62
CA PHE A 88 -18.56 -0.01 -18.14
C PHE A 88 -17.14 -0.35 -17.72
N LEU A 89 -16.69 -1.57 -17.93
CA LEU A 89 -15.33 -2.01 -17.59
C LEU A 89 -14.25 -1.14 -18.24
N ASP A 90 -14.40 -0.80 -19.50
CA ASP A 90 -13.43 -0.02 -20.26
C ASP A 90 -13.28 1.41 -19.70
N ASP A 91 -14.38 2.09 -19.40
CA ASP A 91 -14.37 3.44 -18.82
C ASP A 91 -13.78 3.47 -17.41
N ALA A 92 -13.94 2.38 -16.66
CA ALA A 92 -13.41 2.25 -15.32
C ALA A 92 -11.90 1.89 -15.30
N MET A 93 -11.37 1.26 -16.36
CA MET A 93 -9.95 0.92 -16.46
C MET A 93 -9.05 2.16 -16.50
N ASP A 94 -9.50 3.26 -17.10
CA ASP A 94 -8.76 4.53 -17.14
C ASP A 94 -8.54 5.12 -15.73
N LEU A 95 -9.41 4.79 -14.78
CA LEU A 95 -9.32 5.24 -13.40
C LEU A 95 -8.37 4.39 -12.53
N LYS A 96 -7.70 3.36 -13.07
CA LYS A 96 -6.85 2.43 -12.29
C LYS A 96 -7.58 1.93 -11.04
N VAL A 97 -8.80 1.40 -11.21
CA VAL A 97 -9.55 0.78 -10.11
C VAL A 97 -8.90 -0.52 -9.67
N PHE A 98 -9.06 -0.86 -8.40
CA PHE A 98 -8.42 -2.04 -7.85
C PHE A 98 -9.07 -3.33 -8.34
N ARG A 99 -10.41 -3.38 -8.34
CA ARG A 99 -11.16 -4.54 -8.83
C ARG A 99 -12.62 -4.22 -9.16
N PHE A 100 -13.17 -5.10 -9.99
CA PHE A 100 -14.56 -5.12 -10.43
C PHE A 100 -15.25 -6.39 -9.91
N PHE A 101 -16.48 -6.24 -9.42
CA PHE A 101 -17.37 -7.34 -9.04
C PHE A 101 -18.71 -7.18 -9.73
N THR A 102 -19.25 -8.27 -10.28
CA THR A 102 -20.63 -8.35 -10.73
C THR A 102 -21.53 -8.75 -9.56
N LYS A 103 -22.70 -8.16 -9.46
CA LYS A 103 -23.73 -8.61 -8.52
C LYS A 103 -24.34 -9.95 -9.04
N PRO A 104 -24.57 -10.96 -8.17
CA PRO A 104 -24.31 -10.98 -6.75
C PRO A 104 -22.81 -11.17 -6.41
N ILE A 105 -22.38 -10.56 -5.32
CA ILE A 105 -20.98 -10.68 -4.85
C ILE A 105 -20.72 -12.09 -4.37
N GLU A 106 -19.62 -12.68 -4.84
CA GLU A 106 -19.07 -13.93 -4.31
C GLU A 106 -18.15 -13.64 -3.11
N PRO A 107 -18.50 -14.09 -1.88
CA PRO A 107 -17.75 -13.72 -0.66
C PRO A 107 -16.28 -14.08 -0.73
N ASP A 108 -15.92 -15.27 -1.22
CA ASP A 108 -14.53 -15.74 -1.28
C ASP A 108 -13.68 -14.84 -2.19
N ARG A 109 -14.22 -14.42 -3.33
CA ARG A 109 -13.53 -13.49 -4.25
C ARG A 109 -13.38 -12.10 -3.65
N LEU A 110 -14.38 -11.65 -2.89
CA LEU A 110 -14.32 -10.37 -2.17
C LEU A 110 -13.24 -10.42 -1.10
N TYR A 111 -13.20 -11.48 -0.28
CA TYR A 111 -12.23 -11.63 0.81
C TYR A 111 -10.79 -11.70 0.30
N GLN A 112 -10.52 -12.48 -0.74
CA GLN A 112 -9.21 -12.49 -1.40
C GLN A 112 -8.81 -11.11 -1.95
N SER A 113 -9.77 -10.35 -2.45
CA SER A 113 -9.49 -9.01 -2.98
C SER A 113 -9.25 -8.00 -1.87
N LEU A 114 -9.96 -8.13 -0.74
CA LEU A 114 -9.73 -7.36 0.47
C LEU A 114 -8.37 -7.68 1.09
N ASP A 115 -7.95 -8.96 1.15
CA ASP A 115 -6.60 -9.31 1.62
C ASP A 115 -5.52 -8.57 0.82
N ARG A 116 -5.63 -8.55 -0.51
CA ARG A 116 -4.71 -7.80 -1.38
C ARG A 116 -4.81 -6.27 -1.19
N ALA A 117 -6.03 -5.76 -0.96
CA ALA A 117 -6.23 -4.34 -0.68
C ALA A 117 -5.58 -3.92 0.64
N MET A 118 -5.70 -4.75 1.69
CA MET A 118 -5.01 -4.50 2.96
C MET A 118 -3.50 -4.48 2.78
N GLU A 119 -2.93 -5.45 2.07
CA GLU A 119 -1.50 -5.43 1.74
C GLU A 119 -1.08 -4.16 0.98
N HIS A 120 -1.95 -3.68 0.10
CA HIS A 120 -1.68 -2.46 -0.68
C HIS A 120 -1.76 -1.21 0.21
N LEU A 121 -2.71 -1.14 1.13
CA LEU A 121 -2.83 -0.04 2.10
C LEU A 121 -1.66 -0.03 3.08
N ASP A 122 -1.25 -1.19 3.58
CA ASP A 122 -0.09 -1.31 4.46
C ASP A 122 1.19 -0.85 3.75
N LYS A 123 1.33 -1.14 2.47
CA LYS A 123 2.44 -0.66 1.63
C LYS A 123 2.34 0.84 1.33
N ALA A 124 1.15 1.34 1.02
CA ALA A 124 0.92 2.74 0.67
C ALA A 124 1.03 3.72 1.86
N CYS A 125 1.08 3.23 3.10
CA CYS A 125 1.13 4.06 4.31
C CYS A 125 2.46 4.77 4.56
N CYS A 126 3.40 4.76 3.63
CA CYS A 126 4.79 5.12 3.94
C CYS A 126 5.42 6.08 2.93
N ASP A 127 4.88 7.29 2.79
CA ASP A 127 5.75 8.40 2.38
C ASP A 127 6.66 8.76 3.56
N VAL A 128 7.94 8.82 3.30
CA VAL A 128 8.95 9.26 4.26
C VAL A 128 9.56 10.56 3.76
N PHE A 129 9.75 11.48 4.68
CA PHE A 129 10.39 12.75 4.39
C PHE A 129 11.80 12.75 4.99
N PHE A 130 12.78 13.04 4.15
CA PHE A 130 14.16 13.24 4.56
C PHE A 130 14.61 14.66 4.20
N MET A 131 15.51 15.22 4.97
CA MET A 131 16.11 16.52 4.67
C MET A 131 17.42 16.30 3.91
N ASN A 132 17.55 16.86 2.69
CA ASN A 132 18.80 16.78 1.93
C ASN A 132 19.90 17.70 2.52
N SER A 133 21.10 17.62 1.97
CA SER A 133 22.26 18.46 2.39
C SER A 133 21.97 19.97 2.24
N ASP A 134 21.11 20.36 1.31
CA ASP A 134 20.80 21.76 1.04
C ASP A 134 19.74 22.33 1.99
N GLY A 135 19.02 21.45 2.71
CA GLY A 135 17.97 21.82 3.67
C GLY A 135 16.55 21.67 3.15
N ASP A 136 16.38 21.17 1.93
CA ASP A 136 15.08 20.87 1.36
C ASP A 136 14.58 19.49 1.81
N TYR A 137 13.27 19.32 1.83
CA TYR A 137 12.65 18.03 2.13
C TYR A 137 12.50 17.19 0.88
N ILE A 138 13.08 16.00 0.88
CA ILE A 138 12.83 14.95 -0.10
C ILE A 138 11.65 14.12 0.40
N ARG A 139 10.53 14.15 -0.33
CA ARG A 139 9.44 13.19 -0.16
C ARG A 139 9.75 11.96 -1.00
N THR A 140 9.75 10.79 -0.41
CA THR A 140 9.97 9.55 -1.11
C THR A 140 9.03 8.46 -0.62
N GLU A 141 8.60 7.59 -1.51
CA GLU A 141 7.83 6.40 -1.16
C GLU A 141 8.79 5.37 -0.57
N VAL A 142 8.39 4.73 0.55
CA VAL A 142 9.21 3.69 1.18
C VAL A 142 9.57 2.57 0.20
N GLU A 143 8.63 2.24 -0.69
CA GLU A 143 8.85 1.22 -1.72
C GLU A 143 9.97 1.59 -2.70
N SER A 144 10.21 2.87 -2.97
CA SER A 144 11.28 3.31 -3.86
C SER A 144 12.65 3.33 -3.20
N ILE A 145 12.74 3.12 -1.88
CA ILE A 145 14.01 3.11 -1.18
C ILE A 145 14.67 1.74 -1.29
N LYS A 146 15.83 1.66 -1.92
CA LYS A 146 16.66 0.44 -2.00
C LYS A 146 17.39 0.17 -0.68
N TYR A 147 18.08 1.17 -0.17
CA TYR A 147 18.82 1.07 1.08
C TYR A 147 19.13 2.44 1.67
N LEU A 148 19.43 2.43 2.96
CA LEU A 148 20.18 3.48 3.65
C LEU A 148 21.59 2.98 3.95
N CYS A 149 22.59 3.81 3.71
CA CYS A 149 23.93 3.49 4.15
C CYS A 149 24.58 4.66 4.88
N ARG A 150 25.51 4.31 5.79
CA ARG A 150 26.43 5.25 6.38
C ARG A 150 27.74 5.20 5.61
N ASN A 151 28.09 6.30 4.94
CA ASN A 151 29.38 6.49 4.29
C ASN A 151 30.17 7.54 5.07
N ASN A 152 31.17 7.11 5.84
CA ASN A 152 31.88 7.96 6.79
C ASN A 152 30.95 8.61 7.81
N ARG A 153 30.79 9.95 7.75
CA ARG A 153 29.87 10.73 8.61
C ARG A 153 28.56 11.10 7.95
N LYS A 154 28.35 10.65 6.71
CA LYS A 154 27.17 10.99 5.89
C LYS A 154 26.20 9.83 5.85
N THR A 155 24.93 10.15 5.82
CA THR A 155 23.85 9.18 5.57
C THR A 155 23.41 9.31 4.12
N ILE A 156 23.46 8.21 3.39
CA ILE A 156 23.05 8.14 1.97
C ILE A 156 21.77 7.34 1.88
N LEU A 157 20.79 7.92 1.19
CA LEU A 157 19.52 7.32 0.81
C LEU A 157 19.61 6.93 -0.68
N ALA A 158 19.50 5.65 -1.00
CA ALA A 158 19.49 5.15 -2.36
C ALA A 158 18.07 4.77 -2.81
N LEU A 159 17.65 5.26 -3.96
CA LEU A 159 16.32 5.05 -4.55
C LEU A 159 16.35 4.07 -5.72
N SER A 160 15.19 3.59 -6.14
CA SER A 160 15.00 2.58 -7.20
C SER A 160 15.35 3.09 -8.59
N ASP A 161 15.29 4.40 -8.82
CA ASP A 161 15.68 5.08 -10.07
C ASP A 161 17.18 5.37 -10.16
N ASP A 162 17.99 4.68 -9.32
CA ASP A 162 19.44 4.84 -9.17
C ASP A 162 19.87 6.22 -8.66
N GLY A 163 18.92 6.99 -8.09
CA GLY A 163 19.23 8.22 -7.37
C GLY A 163 19.83 7.94 -5.99
N GLU A 164 20.95 8.59 -5.68
CA GLU A 164 21.52 8.62 -4.33
C GLU A 164 21.48 10.05 -3.79
N PHE A 165 21.02 10.19 -2.55
CA PHE A 165 20.89 11.49 -1.88
C PHE A 165 21.59 11.46 -0.54
N GLU A 166 22.42 12.47 -0.29
CA GLU A 166 22.93 12.74 1.05
C GLU A 166 21.85 13.42 1.87
N ILE A 167 21.52 12.83 3.04
CA ILE A 167 20.53 13.38 3.96
C ILE A 167 21.19 13.87 5.25
N LYS A 168 20.57 14.88 5.87
CA LYS A 168 21.08 15.50 7.10
C LYS A 168 20.88 14.65 8.34
N GLU A 169 19.83 13.81 8.34
CA GLU A 169 19.57 12.93 9.46
C GLU A 169 20.70 11.92 9.66
N SER A 170 20.97 11.61 10.91
CA SER A 170 21.85 10.50 11.23
C SER A 170 21.26 9.18 10.71
N PHE A 171 22.12 8.20 10.46
CA PHE A 171 21.70 6.89 9.98
C PHE A 171 20.65 6.24 10.90
N GLU A 172 20.80 6.39 12.22
CA GLU A 172 19.88 5.85 13.21
C GLU A 172 18.50 6.57 13.21
N GLU A 173 18.49 7.88 13.02
CA GLU A 173 17.24 8.66 12.90
C GLU A 173 16.49 8.34 11.61
N ALA A 174 17.22 8.29 10.48
CA ALA A 174 16.66 7.92 9.20
C ALA A 174 16.08 6.48 9.22
N ALA A 175 16.82 5.53 9.82
CA ALA A 175 16.36 4.16 9.94
C ALA A 175 15.07 4.00 10.76
N LYS A 176 14.85 4.85 11.78
CA LYS A 176 13.61 4.83 12.58
C LYS A 176 12.37 5.27 11.78
N LYS A 177 12.56 6.02 10.70
CA LYS A 177 11.47 6.44 9.81
C LYS A 177 11.01 5.33 8.88
N LEU A 178 11.82 4.27 8.71
CA LEU A 178 11.53 3.19 7.77
C LEU A 178 10.85 2.03 8.48
N PRO A 179 9.71 1.54 7.94
CA PRO A 179 8.92 0.52 8.61
C PRO A 179 9.58 -0.86 8.54
N ASN A 180 9.49 -1.59 9.65
CA ASN A 180 9.66 -3.03 9.68
C ASN A 180 8.32 -3.68 9.26
N PRO A 181 8.22 -4.67 8.33
CA PRO A 181 9.25 -5.67 8.05
C PRO A 181 10.04 -5.49 6.73
N PHE A 182 9.88 -4.38 6.01
CA PHE A 182 10.51 -4.24 4.68
C PHE A 182 12.01 -4.02 4.73
N PHE A 183 12.52 -3.53 5.85
CA PHE A 183 13.94 -3.18 6.00
C PHE A 183 14.65 -4.07 6.99
N CYS A 184 15.85 -4.52 6.61
CA CYS A 184 16.70 -5.36 7.44
C CYS A 184 18.11 -4.76 7.58
N PHE A 185 18.61 -4.71 8.83
CA PHE A 185 20.01 -4.36 9.09
C PHE A 185 20.92 -5.53 8.76
N VAL A 186 21.62 -5.45 7.65
CA VAL A 186 22.64 -6.45 7.24
C VAL A 186 24.05 -6.10 7.72
N HIS A 187 24.28 -4.82 8.01
CA HIS A 187 25.57 -4.32 8.52
C HIS A 187 25.31 -3.13 9.46
N LYS A 188 26.28 -2.78 10.32
CA LYS A 188 26.20 -1.57 11.18
C LYS A 188 26.01 -0.26 10.40
N SER A 189 26.32 -0.28 9.10
CA SER A 189 26.25 0.88 8.21
C SER A 189 25.30 0.65 7.02
N PHE A 190 24.51 -0.43 7.00
CA PHE A 190 23.58 -0.72 5.93
C PHE A 190 22.26 -1.25 6.47
N LEU A 191 21.19 -0.57 6.09
CA LEU A 191 19.79 -0.99 6.22
C LEU A 191 19.22 -1.15 4.82
N ILE A 192 18.85 -2.35 4.43
CA ILE A 192 18.41 -2.68 3.07
C ILE A 192 16.92 -3.00 3.01
N ASN A 193 16.31 -2.68 1.91
CA ASN A 193 14.95 -3.12 1.59
C ASN A 193 15.01 -4.51 0.95
N ILE A 194 14.40 -5.49 1.61
CA ILE A 194 14.42 -6.90 1.19
C ILE A 194 13.75 -7.15 -0.17
N HIS A 195 12.87 -6.25 -0.62
CA HIS A 195 12.20 -6.35 -1.92
C HIS A 195 13.16 -6.20 -3.11
N TYR A 196 14.28 -5.50 -2.91
CA TYR A 196 15.28 -5.26 -3.95
C TYR A 196 16.38 -6.32 -4.02
N ILE A 197 16.35 -7.33 -3.14
CA ILE A 197 17.34 -8.41 -3.17
C ILE A 197 17.14 -9.24 -4.44
N THR A 198 18.15 -9.22 -5.29
CA THR A 198 18.22 -10.05 -6.51
C THR A 198 18.91 -11.37 -6.24
N GLU A 199 19.95 -11.35 -5.40
CA GLU A 199 20.75 -12.53 -5.04
C GLU A 199 21.37 -12.31 -3.66
N TYR A 200 21.70 -13.39 -2.95
CA TYR A 200 22.53 -13.33 -1.76
C TYR A 200 23.37 -14.60 -1.58
N ASN A 201 24.50 -14.46 -0.87
CA ASN A 201 25.34 -15.56 -0.44
C ASN A 201 25.63 -15.43 1.07
N TYR A 202 26.50 -16.30 1.57
CA TYR A 202 26.83 -16.33 3.02
C TYR A 202 27.32 -14.99 3.57
N SER A 203 28.00 -14.17 2.78
CA SER A 203 28.68 -12.96 3.23
C SER A 203 28.11 -11.66 2.66
N GLU A 204 27.27 -11.73 1.65
CA GLU A 204 26.84 -10.57 0.87
C GLU A 204 25.42 -10.72 0.34
N VAL A 205 24.77 -9.58 0.14
CA VAL A 205 23.49 -9.44 -0.54
C VAL A 205 23.66 -8.50 -1.73
N PHE A 206 22.96 -8.80 -2.82
CA PHE A 206 22.99 -8.02 -4.04
C PHE A 206 21.63 -7.34 -4.27
N LEU A 207 21.66 -6.04 -4.52
CA LEU A 207 20.49 -5.23 -4.90
C LEU A 207 20.70 -4.74 -6.35
N GLY A 208 20.41 -5.61 -7.33
CA GLY A 208 20.83 -5.40 -8.71
C GLY A 208 22.35 -5.45 -8.82
N ASN A 209 22.96 -4.34 -9.22
CA ASN A 209 24.44 -4.24 -9.35
C ASN A 209 25.15 -3.87 -8.05
N GLU A 210 24.41 -3.48 -7.01
CA GLU A 210 24.98 -3.09 -5.73
C GLU A 210 25.30 -4.30 -4.86
N ARG A 211 26.53 -4.33 -4.33
CA ARG A 211 27.05 -5.41 -3.51
C ARG A 211 27.22 -4.95 -2.07
N ILE A 212 26.45 -5.49 -1.16
CA ILE A 212 26.36 -5.07 0.24
C ILE A 212 26.81 -6.20 1.18
N PRO A 213 27.80 -5.99 2.06
CA PRO A 213 28.29 -7.02 2.96
C PRO A 213 27.29 -7.30 4.09
N ILE A 214 27.15 -8.60 4.45
CA ILE A 214 26.40 -9.04 5.62
C ILE A 214 27.38 -9.25 6.78
N ALA A 215 27.24 -8.44 7.84
CA ALA A 215 28.04 -8.59 9.03
C ALA A 215 27.77 -9.96 9.70
N THR A 216 28.82 -10.62 10.18
CA THR A 216 28.71 -11.97 10.78
C THR A 216 27.63 -12.05 11.87
N ARG A 217 27.50 -11.00 12.71
CA ARG A 217 26.50 -10.93 13.79
C ARG A 217 25.06 -10.76 13.27
N LYS A 218 24.86 -10.33 11.99
CA LYS A 218 23.56 -10.06 11.39
C LYS A 218 23.06 -11.20 10.50
N ARG A 219 23.87 -12.22 10.24
CA ARG A 219 23.53 -13.30 9.32
C ARG A 219 22.30 -14.09 9.77
N ALA A 220 22.23 -14.48 11.05
CA ALA A 220 21.10 -15.24 11.57
C ALA A 220 19.78 -14.44 11.50
N GLU A 221 19.82 -13.16 11.89
CA GLU A 221 18.67 -12.25 11.82
C GLU A 221 18.23 -12.06 10.36
N PHE A 222 19.15 -11.82 9.43
CA PHE A 222 18.88 -11.70 8.00
C PHE A 222 18.21 -12.96 7.43
N HIS A 223 18.76 -14.15 7.72
CA HIS A 223 18.16 -15.41 7.25
C HIS A 223 16.74 -15.62 7.76
N THR A 224 16.45 -15.25 9.00
CA THR A 224 15.08 -15.34 9.55
C THR A 224 14.14 -14.43 8.76
N VAL A 225 14.50 -13.15 8.61
CA VAL A 225 13.69 -12.15 7.87
C VAL A 225 13.49 -12.58 6.42
N TRP A 226 14.53 -13.06 5.76
CA TRP A 226 14.47 -13.52 4.37
C TRP A 226 13.57 -14.76 4.20
N ASN A 227 13.68 -15.74 5.10
CA ASN A 227 12.84 -16.93 5.04
C ASN A 227 11.36 -16.60 5.27
N ASP A 228 11.05 -15.68 6.19
CA ASP A 228 9.69 -15.23 6.43
C ASP A 228 9.13 -14.47 5.22
N TYR A 229 9.96 -13.67 4.55
CA TYR A 229 9.60 -13.00 3.31
C TYR A 229 9.29 -13.99 2.18
N CYS A 230 10.16 -14.99 1.97
CA CYS A 230 9.98 -16.02 0.94
C CYS A 230 8.72 -16.87 1.20
N ARG A 231 8.46 -17.25 2.46
CA ARG A 231 7.24 -17.98 2.84
C ARG A 231 5.98 -17.22 2.45
N LYS A 232 5.93 -15.92 2.78
CA LYS A 232 4.79 -15.06 2.42
C LYS A 232 4.60 -14.94 0.91
N LYS A 233 5.69 -14.92 0.13
CA LYS A 233 5.62 -14.90 -1.35
C LYS A 233 5.22 -16.23 -1.99
N SER A 234 5.52 -17.37 -1.35
CA SER A 234 5.22 -18.71 -1.89
C SER A 234 3.80 -19.19 -1.60
N THR A 235 3.00 -18.41 -0.88
CA THR A 235 1.60 -18.73 -0.54
C THR A 235 0.62 -18.11 -1.57
N PHE A 236 1.13 -17.66 -2.73
CA PHE A 236 0.35 -17.10 -3.84
C PHE A 236 0.57 -17.86 -5.15
#